data_59e317ef229bd8d57e9e1e35abe374b2
#
_entry.id   59e317ef229bd8d57e9e1e35abe374b2
#
_cell.length_a   1.000
_cell.length_b   1.000
_cell.length_c   1.000
_cell.angle_alpha   90.00
_cell.angle_beta   90.00
_cell.angle_gamma   90.00
#
_symmetry.space_group_name_H-M   'P 1'
#
loop_
_entity.id
_entity.type
_entity.pdbx_description
1 polymer ?
#
loop_
_entity_poly.entity_id
_entity_poly.type
_entity_poly.pdbx_seq_one_letter_code
_entity_poly.pdbx_strand_id
1 'polypeptide(L)'
;MKRIGSFLIVAALIAAMAGCSYISPSGGDYGDSYTLTITSTAGGSVTTPGEGTFTCTEGKVVNLLAEPAEGYQFVNWTGDVGTIANVNSALTAIATNDSYSIRANFSGNSSSPLGINYTEEEAEALIIVLVNDERQQFDLSTLSEDPLLTSLAREHSISMVENNFFGHERYPGERPLSYNMSPGTMRGENLAKIPTQQYSPGPYLSLQEVCEWAVSGWMDSDGHRANILEPRYSKTGVGVSFSDGWDYLYITQIFEGAY
;
A
#
# COMPACT_ATOMS: atom_id res chain seq x y z
N MET A 1 36.74 21.95 -5.96
CA MET A 1 36.74 21.37 -4.61
C MET A 1 35.66 20.29 -4.60
N LYS A 2 36.06 19.02 -4.63
CA LYS A 2 35.11 17.87 -4.58
C LYS A 2 34.70 17.66 -3.15
N ARG A 3 33.40 17.75 -2.87
CA ARG A 3 32.82 17.33 -1.57
C ARG A 3 32.57 15.81 -1.65
N ILE A 4 33.32 15.09 -0.85
CA ILE A 4 33.16 13.65 -0.61
C ILE A 4 32.03 13.52 0.40
N GLY A 5 30.90 12.96 -0.02
CA GLY A 5 29.82 12.60 0.89
C GLY A 5 30.24 11.39 1.72
N SER A 6 30.26 11.56 3.03
CA SER A 6 30.51 10.47 3.99
C SER A 6 29.32 9.53 4.00
N PHE A 7 29.50 8.34 3.45
CA PHE A 7 28.62 7.20 3.75
C PHE A 7 28.90 6.74 5.18
N LEU A 8 27.94 6.93 6.08
CA LEU A 8 27.93 6.29 7.38
C LEU A 8 27.59 4.81 7.17
N ILE A 9 28.59 3.96 7.16
CA ILE A 9 28.42 2.52 7.27
C ILE A 9 28.01 2.25 8.72
N VAL A 10 26.73 2.04 8.96
CA VAL A 10 26.26 1.45 10.21
C VAL A 10 26.64 -0.02 10.18
N ALA A 11 27.72 -0.37 10.86
CA ALA A 11 28.11 -1.75 11.08
C ALA A 11 27.02 -2.42 11.95
N ALA A 12 26.14 -3.19 11.32
CA ALA A 12 25.19 -4.04 12.04
C ALA A 12 25.96 -5.14 12.74
N LEU A 13 25.82 -5.23 14.05
CA LEU A 13 26.22 -6.42 14.82
C LEU A 13 25.49 -7.63 14.28
N ILE A 14 26.22 -8.52 13.61
CA ILE A 14 25.74 -9.85 13.27
C ILE A 14 25.75 -10.66 14.57
N ALA A 15 24.63 -10.65 15.30
CA ALA A 15 24.40 -11.64 16.35
C ALA A 15 24.13 -12.99 15.67
N ALA A 16 24.93 -13.99 16.02
CA ALA A 16 24.88 -15.34 15.47
C ALA A 16 23.44 -15.90 15.48
N MET A 17 22.94 -16.24 14.31
CA MET A 17 21.65 -16.88 14.07
C MET A 17 21.69 -18.33 14.54
N ALA A 18 21.43 -18.59 15.82
CA ALA A 18 21.23 -19.96 16.32
C ALA A 18 19.73 -20.22 16.47
N GLY A 19 19.12 -20.96 15.55
CA GLY A 19 17.78 -21.48 15.79
C GLY A 19 16.83 -21.71 14.62
N CYS A 20 17.08 -21.18 13.42
CA CYS A 20 16.34 -21.61 12.22
C CYS A 20 17.32 -22.19 11.20
N SER A 21 16.98 -23.37 10.66
CA SER A 21 17.82 -24.08 9.68
C SER A 21 17.10 -24.12 8.34
N TYR A 22 17.85 -23.96 7.27
CA TYR A 22 17.38 -24.33 5.92
C TYR A 22 17.22 -25.86 5.89
N ILE A 23 16.12 -26.38 5.36
CA ILE A 23 15.79 -27.80 5.41
C ILE A 23 16.92 -28.64 4.81
N SER A 24 17.66 -29.36 5.67
CA SER A 24 18.51 -30.46 5.27
C SER A 24 18.04 -31.70 6.05
N PRO A 25 17.77 -32.83 5.42
CA PRO A 25 17.18 -33.99 6.09
C PRO A 25 18.24 -34.77 6.86
N SER A 26 18.49 -34.43 8.13
CA SER A 26 19.06 -35.39 9.13
C SER A 26 19.21 -34.74 10.50
N GLY A 27 18.56 -35.33 11.53
CA GLY A 27 19.04 -35.40 12.92
C GLY A 27 18.35 -34.55 13.96
N GLY A 28 17.37 -35.10 14.62
CA GLY A 28 17.00 -35.05 16.03
C GLY A 28 17.16 -33.76 16.84
N ASP A 29 16.08 -32.98 16.96
CA ASP A 29 15.81 -32.19 18.16
C ASP A 29 14.34 -32.39 18.55
N TYR A 30 14.06 -32.68 19.85
CA TYR A 30 12.73 -33.04 20.35
C TYR A 30 12.00 -31.81 20.89
N GLY A 31 11.78 -30.80 20.04
CA GLY A 31 10.84 -29.72 20.26
C GLY A 31 9.86 -29.67 19.09
N ASP A 32 8.63 -29.19 19.32
CA ASP A 32 7.72 -28.93 18.21
C ASP A 32 8.39 -27.96 17.24
N SER A 33 8.46 -28.37 15.97
CA SER A 33 9.08 -27.57 14.93
C SER A 33 8.01 -27.00 13.99
N TYR A 34 8.10 -25.72 13.74
CA TYR A 34 7.19 -24.98 12.87
C TYR A 34 7.91 -24.50 11.61
N THR A 35 7.15 -24.22 10.56
CA THR A 35 7.71 -23.66 9.33
C THR A 35 7.48 -22.16 9.26
N LEU A 36 8.51 -21.41 8.86
CA LEU A 36 8.42 -19.98 8.53
C LEU A 36 8.73 -19.81 7.05
N THR A 37 7.72 -19.48 6.25
CA THR A 37 7.88 -19.15 4.82
C THR A 37 7.92 -17.65 4.67
N ILE A 38 8.99 -17.16 4.03
CA ILE A 38 9.26 -15.74 3.82
C ILE A 38 9.36 -15.46 2.33
N THR A 39 8.60 -14.48 1.86
CA THR A 39 8.60 -14.01 0.47
C THR A 39 8.64 -12.49 0.41
N SER A 40 8.86 -11.94 -0.78
CA SER A 40 8.71 -10.50 -1.04
C SER A 40 7.90 -10.23 -2.29
N THR A 41 7.46 -8.96 -2.46
CA THR A 41 7.03 -8.42 -3.74
C THR A 41 8.23 -8.01 -4.58
N ALA A 42 8.03 -7.71 -5.86
CA ALA A 42 9.05 -7.01 -6.67
C ALA A 42 9.46 -5.69 -5.97
N GLY A 43 10.69 -5.25 -6.21
CA GLY A 43 11.21 -3.98 -5.69
C GLY A 43 12.05 -4.11 -4.42
N GLY A 44 12.33 -5.31 -3.93
CA GLY A 44 13.21 -5.54 -2.80
C GLY A 44 13.36 -7.02 -2.48
N SER A 45 14.01 -7.32 -1.37
CA SER A 45 14.20 -8.69 -0.90
C SER A 45 14.30 -8.74 0.62
N VAL A 46 14.00 -9.91 1.20
CA VAL A 46 14.29 -10.15 2.61
C VAL A 46 15.71 -10.72 2.72
N THR A 47 16.62 -9.98 3.34
CA THR A 47 18.04 -10.34 3.44
C THR A 47 18.37 -11.06 4.76
N THR A 48 17.55 -10.88 5.77
CA THR A 48 17.66 -11.57 7.06
C THR A 48 16.30 -12.16 7.44
N PRO A 49 16.20 -13.46 7.65
CA PRO A 49 17.19 -14.53 7.45
C PRO A 49 17.42 -14.88 5.97
N GLY A 50 16.69 -14.30 5.07
CA GLY A 50 16.58 -14.59 3.64
C GLY A 50 15.16 -15.00 3.28
N GLU A 51 14.91 -15.24 2.00
CA GLU A 51 13.64 -15.75 1.48
C GLU A 51 13.66 -17.28 1.38
N GLY A 52 12.48 -17.90 1.50
CA GLY A 52 12.32 -19.36 1.47
C GLY A 52 11.57 -19.91 2.67
N THR A 53 11.64 -21.21 2.85
CA THR A 53 11.02 -21.91 3.98
C THR A 53 12.08 -22.40 4.96
N PHE A 54 11.93 -22.00 6.22
CA PHE A 54 12.83 -22.33 7.33
C PHE A 54 12.08 -23.20 8.33
N THR A 55 12.79 -24.14 8.96
CA THR A 55 12.27 -24.89 10.12
C THR A 55 12.78 -24.23 11.41
N CYS A 56 11.87 -23.85 12.28
CA CYS A 56 12.16 -23.15 13.53
C CYS A 56 11.62 -23.96 14.70
N THR A 57 12.32 -23.96 15.85
CA THR A 57 11.82 -24.52 17.10
C THR A 57 10.80 -23.56 17.74
N GLU A 58 9.87 -24.10 18.51
CA GLU A 58 8.85 -23.34 19.23
C GLU A 58 9.44 -22.20 20.07
N GLY A 59 8.78 -21.04 20.05
CA GLY A 59 9.17 -19.86 20.84
C GLY A 59 10.41 -19.13 20.34
N LYS A 60 10.98 -19.53 19.21
CA LYS A 60 12.14 -18.86 18.65
C LYS A 60 11.76 -17.49 18.07
N VAL A 61 12.59 -16.49 18.36
CA VAL A 61 12.49 -15.16 17.74
C VAL A 61 13.43 -15.10 16.55
N VAL A 62 12.87 -14.80 15.37
CA VAL A 62 13.60 -14.64 14.11
C VAL A 62 13.63 -13.17 13.74
N ASN A 63 14.83 -12.62 13.58
CA ASN A 63 15.00 -11.26 13.07
C ASN A 63 14.69 -11.21 11.57
N LEU A 64 14.00 -10.17 11.17
CA LEU A 64 13.61 -9.91 9.80
C LEU A 64 14.22 -8.59 9.35
N LEU A 65 14.88 -8.59 8.18
CA LEU A 65 15.33 -7.38 7.50
C LEU A 65 14.87 -7.44 6.05
N ALA A 66 14.02 -6.50 5.68
CA ALA A 66 13.59 -6.27 4.31
C ALA A 66 14.40 -5.10 3.73
N GLU A 67 15.12 -5.33 2.63
CA GLU A 67 15.96 -4.33 1.97
C GLU A 67 15.33 -3.94 0.62
N PRO A 68 14.89 -2.68 0.46
CA PRO A 68 14.40 -2.18 -0.82
C PRO A 68 15.53 -2.14 -1.85
N ALA A 69 15.21 -2.45 -3.10
CA ALA A 69 16.08 -2.16 -4.25
C ALA A 69 16.16 -0.65 -4.51
N GLU A 70 17.09 -0.22 -5.36
CA GLU A 70 17.17 1.18 -5.78
C GLU A 70 15.86 1.63 -6.44
N GLY A 71 15.32 2.75 -5.98
CA GLY A 71 14.03 3.28 -6.44
C GLY A 71 12.81 2.65 -5.78
N TYR A 72 12.98 1.85 -4.72
CA TYR A 72 11.88 1.26 -3.96
C TYR A 72 11.98 1.59 -2.47
N GLN A 73 10.86 1.47 -1.77
CA GLN A 73 10.78 1.56 -0.30
C GLN A 73 10.04 0.36 0.25
N PHE A 74 10.36 -0.01 1.49
CA PHE A 74 9.60 -1.01 2.22
C PHE A 74 8.27 -0.40 2.70
N VAL A 75 7.17 -1.13 2.49
CA VAL A 75 5.84 -0.70 2.91
C VAL A 75 5.45 -1.37 4.23
N ASN A 76 5.29 -2.68 4.20
CA ASN A 76 4.88 -3.45 5.38
C ASN A 76 5.14 -4.95 5.22
N TRP A 77 4.90 -5.68 6.30
CA TRP A 77 4.78 -7.14 6.30
C TRP A 77 3.31 -7.53 6.26
N THR A 78 2.97 -8.57 5.49
CA THR A 78 1.63 -9.15 5.38
C THR A 78 1.66 -10.67 5.50
N GLY A 79 0.48 -11.33 5.57
CA GLY A 79 0.32 -12.75 5.82
C GLY A 79 0.08 -13.02 7.30
N ASP A 80 0.72 -14.04 7.85
CA ASP A 80 0.56 -14.45 9.26
C ASP A 80 1.41 -13.57 10.20
N VAL A 81 1.02 -12.31 10.34
CA VAL A 81 1.81 -11.26 11.02
C VAL A 81 1.50 -11.07 12.51
N GLY A 82 0.63 -11.91 13.08
CA GLY A 82 0.13 -11.74 14.46
C GLY A 82 1.21 -11.75 15.56
N THR A 83 2.39 -12.29 15.29
CA THR A 83 3.54 -12.33 16.22
C THR A 83 4.72 -11.47 15.74
N ILE A 84 4.54 -10.66 14.70
CA ILE A 84 5.54 -9.68 14.26
C ILE A 84 5.51 -8.47 15.20
N ALA A 85 6.68 -8.06 15.68
CA ALA A 85 6.81 -6.96 16.64
C ALA A 85 6.36 -5.61 16.07
N ASN A 86 6.65 -5.34 14.79
CA ASN A 86 6.18 -4.16 14.06
C ASN A 86 6.08 -4.46 12.57
N VAL A 87 4.86 -4.53 12.06
CA VAL A 87 4.60 -4.86 10.64
C VAL A 87 5.01 -3.75 9.68
N ASN A 88 5.12 -2.50 10.15
CA ASN A 88 5.50 -1.34 9.35
C ASN A 88 7.00 -1.01 9.43
N SER A 89 7.81 -1.86 10.06
CA SER A 89 9.26 -1.68 10.12
C SER A 89 9.97 -2.72 9.25
N ALA A 90 10.84 -2.26 8.37
CA ALA A 90 11.69 -3.13 7.55
C ALA A 90 12.61 -4.00 8.41
N LEU A 91 13.10 -3.46 9.53
CA LEU A 91 13.84 -4.19 10.55
C LEU A 91 12.89 -4.52 11.71
N THR A 92 12.55 -5.79 11.88
CA THR A 92 11.61 -6.27 12.90
C THR A 92 11.97 -7.71 13.32
N ALA A 93 11.08 -8.36 14.05
CA ALA A 93 11.24 -9.76 14.45
C ALA A 93 9.88 -10.46 14.50
N ILE A 94 9.87 -11.78 14.30
CA ILE A 94 8.71 -12.66 14.45
C ILE A 94 9.01 -13.75 15.49
N ALA A 95 8.05 -14.04 16.38
CA ALA A 95 8.12 -15.17 17.29
C ALA A 95 7.42 -16.39 16.67
N THR A 96 8.13 -17.53 16.55
CA THR A 96 7.63 -18.75 15.92
C THR A 96 7.01 -19.68 16.97
N ASN A 97 5.70 -19.56 17.17
CA ASN A 97 4.88 -20.44 18.02
C ASN A 97 3.83 -21.23 17.23
N ASP A 98 3.88 -21.13 15.90
CA ASP A 98 3.09 -21.87 14.91
C ASP A 98 3.81 -21.79 13.55
N SER A 99 3.25 -22.44 12.52
CA SER A 99 3.73 -22.29 11.15
C SER A 99 3.17 -21.00 10.52
N TYR A 100 4.05 -20.19 9.96
CA TYR A 100 3.72 -18.87 9.39
C TYR A 100 4.16 -18.72 7.95
N SER A 101 3.37 -17.98 7.18
CA SER A 101 3.73 -17.48 5.85
C SER A 101 3.62 -15.96 5.85
N ILE A 102 4.74 -15.28 5.65
CA ILE A 102 4.84 -13.83 5.66
C ILE A 102 5.43 -13.30 4.37
N ARG A 103 5.08 -12.05 4.05
CA ARG A 103 5.54 -11.37 2.85
C ARG A 103 5.96 -9.95 3.15
N ALA A 104 7.17 -9.58 2.72
CA ALA A 104 7.62 -8.19 2.67
C ALA A 104 7.05 -7.51 1.43
N ASN A 105 6.40 -6.37 1.61
CA ASN A 105 5.87 -5.58 0.51
C ASN A 105 6.75 -4.36 0.28
N PHE A 106 7.05 -4.11 -0.99
CA PHE A 106 7.80 -2.96 -1.45
C PHE A 106 6.96 -2.17 -2.45
N SER A 107 7.04 -0.84 -2.37
CA SER A 107 6.55 0.07 -3.40
C SER A 107 7.72 0.81 -4.03
N GLY A 108 7.56 1.23 -5.27
CA GLY A 108 8.53 2.13 -5.89
C GLY A 108 8.67 3.39 -5.03
N ASN A 109 9.91 3.81 -4.75
CA ASN A 109 10.11 5.17 -4.27
C ASN A 109 9.61 6.10 -5.36
N SER A 110 8.57 6.85 -5.07
CA SER A 110 8.04 7.87 -5.98
C SER A 110 8.96 9.10 -6.07
N SER A 111 10.26 8.90 -6.12
CA SER A 111 11.11 9.87 -6.79
C SER A 111 10.99 9.59 -8.28
N SER A 112 9.93 10.11 -8.89
CA SER A 112 9.77 10.13 -10.32
C SER A 112 11.09 10.59 -10.95
N PRO A 113 11.61 9.88 -11.95
CA PRO A 113 12.74 10.38 -12.73
C PRO A 113 12.45 11.74 -13.39
N LEU A 114 11.23 12.23 -13.27
CA LEU A 114 10.64 13.37 -13.95
C LEU A 114 10.40 14.59 -13.03
N GLY A 115 10.70 14.52 -11.71
CA GLY A 115 10.55 15.67 -10.80
C GLY A 115 9.21 15.73 -10.04
N ILE A 116 8.38 14.69 -10.08
CA ILE A 116 7.28 14.50 -9.13
C ILE A 116 7.91 14.21 -7.76
N ASN A 117 7.50 14.93 -6.73
CA ASN A 117 8.12 14.92 -5.40
C ASN A 117 7.16 14.47 -4.30
N TYR A 118 6.16 13.68 -4.65
CA TYR A 118 5.18 13.11 -3.71
C TYR A 118 4.93 11.63 -4.02
N THR A 119 4.39 10.92 -3.03
CA THR A 119 4.06 9.49 -3.11
C THR A 119 2.56 9.28 -3.37
N GLU A 120 2.20 8.05 -3.74
CA GLU A 120 0.81 7.62 -3.88
C GLU A 120 0.09 7.73 -2.53
N GLU A 121 0.74 7.31 -1.42
CA GLU A 121 0.19 7.39 -0.07
C GLU A 121 -0.04 8.84 0.40
N GLU A 122 0.86 9.76 0.04
CA GLU A 122 0.66 11.18 0.34
C GLU A 122 -0.56 11.74 -0.40
N ALA A 123 -0.77 11.32 -1.65
CA ALA A 123 -1.95 11.70 -2.42
C ALA A 123 -3.24 11.10 -1.85
N GLU A 124 -3.23 9.82 -1.46
CA GLU A 124 -4.36 9.16 -0.79
C GLU A 124 -4.78 9.91 0.48
N ALA A 125 -3.80 10.20 1.35
CA ALA A 125 -4.06 10.91 2.61
C ALA A 125 -4.63 12.31 2.37
N LEU A 126 -4.08 13.08 1.43
CA LEU A 126 -4.54 14.43 1.13
C LEU A 126 -5.94 14.42 0.50
N ILE A 127 -6.26 13.48 -0.37
CA ILE A 127 -7.60 13.35 -0.95
C ILE A 127 -8.65 13.11 0.14
N ILE A 128 -8.35 12.26 1.15
CA ILE A 128 -9.27 12.02 2.28
C ILE A 128 -9.51 13.33 3.05
N VAL A 129 -8.47 14.12 3.28
CA VAL A 129 -8.58 15.42 3.95
C VAL A 129 -9.48 16.35 3.14
N LEU A 130 -9.20 16.55 1.85
CA LEU A 130 -9.96 17.44 0.97
C LEU A 130 -11.43 17.03 0.85
N VAL A 131 -11.72 15.74 0.72
CA VAL A 131 -13.09 15.23 0.70
C VAL A 131 -13.80 15.49 2.03
N ASN A 132 -13.13 15.34 3.15
CA ASN A 132 -13.69 15.64 4.46
C ASN A 132 -13.92 17.16 4.65
N ASP A 133 -13.07 18.00 4.11
CA ASP A 133 -13.26 19.46 4.09
C ASP A 133 -14.51 19.83 3.29
N GLU A 134 -14.72 19.23 2.10
CA GLU A 134 -15.96 19.40 1.33
C GLU A 134 -17.19 18.96 2.14
N ARG A 135 -17.15 17.79 2.78
CA ARG A 135 -18.26 17.32 3.61
C ARG A 135 -18.59 18.28 4.75
N GLN A 136 -17.58 18.82 5.43
CA GLN A 136 -17.78 19.79 6.51
C GLN A 136 -18.41 21.11 6.01
N GLN A 137 -18.11 21.56 4.80
CA GLN A 137 -18.77 22.73 4.20
C GLN A 137 -20.28 22.52 4.00
N PHE A 138 -20.74 21.26 3.93
CA PHE A 138 -22.15 20.89 3.83
C PHE A 138 -22.74 20.35 5.16
N ASP A 139 -22.11 20.66 6.30
CA ASP A 139 -22.53 20.24 7.64
C ASP A 139 -22.63 18.69 7.82
N LEU A 140 -21.83 17.92 7.07
CA LEU A 140 -21.78 16.47 7.16
C LEU A 140 -20.61 16.01 8.05
N SER A 141 -20.81 14.86 8.70
CA SER A 141 -19.75 14.19 9.46
C SER A 141 -18.61 13.76 8.52
N THR A 142 -17.38 13.85 9.01
CA THR A 142 -16.21 13.33 8.30
C THR A 142 -16.25 11.83 8.17
N LEU A 143 -15.65 11.33 7.10
CA LEU A 143 -15.42 9.90 6.87
C LEU A 143 -14.15 9.46 7.60
N SER A 144 -14.19 8.31 8.25
CA SER A 144 -12.99 7.66 8.78
C SER A 144 -12.35 6.79 7.69
N GLU A 145 -11.03 6.80 7.62
CA GLU A 145 -10.31 5.86 6.76
C GLU A 145 -10.54 4.42 7.22
N ASP A 146 -10.75 3.51 6.27
CA ASP A 146 -10.85 2.07 6.50
C ASP A 146 -9.77 1.35 5.69
N PRO A 147 -8.83 0.63 6.36
CA PRO A 147 -7.70 0.00 5.67
C PRO A 147 -8.12 -1.03 4.61
N LEU A 148 -9.27 -1.70 4.79
CA LEU A 148 -9.78 -2.63 3.79
C LEU A 148 -10.25 -1.90 2.54
N LEU A 149 -10.96 -0.78 2.70
CA LEU A 149 -11.40 0.04 1.57
C LEU A 149 -10.19 0.66 0.84
N THR A 150 -9.18 1.12 1.58
CA THR A 150 -7.91 1.61 1.00
C THR A 150 -7.23 0.51 0.17
N SER A 151 -7.14 -0.71 0.71
CA SER A 151 -6.55 -1.84 -0.04
C SER A 151 -7.31 -2.16 -1.32
N LEU A 152 -8.63 -2.19 -1.27
CA LEU A 152 -9.48 -2.43 -2.45
C LEU A 152 -9.37 -1.30 -3.49
N ALA A 153 -9.29 -0.06 -3.04
CA ALA A 153 -9.12 1.10 -3.90
C ALA A 153 -7.75 1.10 -4.61
N ARG A 154 -6.68 0.76 -3.88
CA ARG A 154 -5.33 0.58 -4.46
C ARG A 154 -5.31 -0.53 -5.51
N GLU A 155 -5.88 -1.71 -5.19
CA GLU A 155 -5.99 -2.83 -6.13
C GLU A 155 -6.69 -2.41 -7.43
N HIS A 156 -7.75 -1.61 -7.33
CA HIS A 156 -8.48 -1.12 -8.50
C HIS A 156 -7.66 -0.10 -9.31
N SER A 157 -7.02 0.87 -8.67
CA SER A 157 -6.17 1.86 -9.36
C SER A 157 -4.99 1.18 -10.08
N ILE A 158 -4.35 0.21 -9.45
CA ILE A 158 -3.31 -0.63 -10.07
C ILE A 158 -3.88 -1.41 -11.26
N SER A 159 -5.05 -2.04 -11.11
CA SER A 159 -5.69 -2.79 -12.19
C SER A 159 -6.01 -1.92 -13.40
N MET A 160 -6.47 -0.68 -13.19
CA MET A 160 -6.70 0.27 -14.28
C MET A 160 -5.42 0.59 -15.05
N VAL A 161 -4.29 0.74 -14.36
CA VAL A 161 -2.98 0.97 -14.98
C VAL A 161 -2.51 -0.27 -15.75
N GLU A 162 -2.43 -1.42 -15.08
CA GLU A 162 -1.88 -2.66 -15.63
C GLU A 162 -2.66 -3.18 -16.85
N ASN A 163 -3.98 -2.98 -16.85
CA ASN A 163 -4.86 -3.45 -17.94
C ASN A 163 -5.25 -2.34 -18.92
N ASN A 164 -4.66 -1.14 -18.76
CA ASN A 164 -4.88 0.02 -19.63
C ASN A 164 -6.37 0.33 -19.87
N PHE A 165 -7.16 0.42 -18.80
CA PHE A 165 -8.57 0.82 -18.87
C PHE A 165 -8.87 1.91 -17.82
N PHE A 166 -10.05 2.51 -17.93
CA PHE A 166 -10.57 3.44 -16.92
C PHE A 166 -12.07 3.22 -16.79
N GLY A 167 -12.53 2.73 -15.66
CA GLY A 167 -13.94 2.41 -15.43
C GLY A 167 -14.16 1.74 -14.09
N HIS A 168 -15.43 1.61 -13.71
CA HIS A 168 -15.87 1.01 -12.43
C HIS A 168 -15.76 -0.51 -12.36
N GLU A 169 -15.41 -1.15 -13.43
CA GLU A 169 -15.20 -2.60 -13.52
C GLU A 169 -13.88 -2.96 -12.82
N ARG A 170 -13.86 -4.03 -12.06
CA ARG A 170 -12.62 -4.48 -11.38
C ARG A 170 -11.52 -4.83 -12.39
N TYR A 171 -11.91 -5.51 -13.48
CA TYR A 171 -11.12 -5.80 -14.67
C TYR A 171 -12.01 -5.60 -15.90
N PRO A 172 -11.45 -5.41 -17.10
CA PRO A 172 -12.27 -5.27 -18.31
C PRO A 172 -13.26 -6.43 -18.47
N GLY A 173 -14.56 -6.12 -18.41
CA GLY A 173 -15.63 -7.09 -18.53
C GLY A 173 -16.11 -7.75 -17.22
N GLU A 174 -15.57 -7.38 -16.07
CA GLU A 174 -16.03 -7.81 -14.76
C GLU A 174 -17.01 -6.80 -14.12
N ARG A 175 -17.61 -7.20 -12.99
CA ARG A 175 -18.54 -6.34 -12.25
C ARG A 175 -17.80 -5.26 -11.45
N PRO A 176 -18.40 -4.09 -11.23
CA PRO A 176 -17.84 -3.05 -10.36
C PRO A 176 -17.51 -3.56 -8.97
N LEU A 177 -16.47 -3.00 -8.35
CA LEU A 177 -16.07 -3.31 -6.96
C LEU A 177 -17.19 -3.12 -5.94
N SER A 178 -18.09 -2.14 -6.18
CA SER A 178 -19.27 -1.88 -5.37
C SER A 178 -20.26 -3.05 -5.32
N TYR A 179 -20.13 -4.05 -6.20
CA TYR A 179 -21.06 -5.17 -6.28
C TYR A 179 -20.82 -6.28 -5.22
N ASN A 180 -19.61 -6.36 -4.65
CA ASN A 180 -19.26 -7.38 -3.63
C ASN A 180 -19.50 -6.86 -2.21
N MET A 181 -20.72 -6.43 -1.90
CA MET A 181 -21.07 -5.80 -0.63
C MET A 181 -21.55 -6.81 0.41
N SER A 182 -21.23 -6.55 1.68
CA SER A 182 -21.88 -7.25 2.78
C SER A 182 -23.34 -6.84 2.86
N PRO A 183 -24.27 -7.77 3.19
CA PRO A 183 -25.65 -7.41 3.39
C PRO A 183 -25.79 -6.29 4.44
N GLY A 184 -26.62 -5.27 4.15
CA GLY A 184 -26.85 -4.14 5.05
C GLY A 184 -25.84 -3.00 4.97
N THR A 185 -24.87 -3.07 4.05
CA THR A 185 -23.97 -1.95 3.74
C THR A 185 -24.31 -1.33 2.39
N MET A 186 -24.09 -0.02 2.28
CA MET A 186 -24.10 0.68 1.01
C MET A 186 -22.68 1.13 0.67
N ARG A 187 -22.33 1.12 -0.61
CA ARG A 187 -21.05 1.59 -1.12
C ARG A 187 -21.23 2.51 -2.31
N GLY A 188 -20.34 3.46 -2.42
CA GLY A 188 -20.15 4.29 -3.62
C GLY A 188 -18.70 4.26 -4.03
N GLU A 189 -18.45 4.66 -5.26
CA GLU A 189 -17.12 4.74 -5.83
C GLU A 189 -16.98 5.98 -6.69
N ASN A 190 -15.89 6.71 -6.48
CA ASN A 190 -15.46 7.80 -7.35
C ASN A 190 -14.13 7.41 -8.01
N LEU A 191 -14.03 7.68 -9.30
CA LEU A 191 -12.79 7.48 -10.07
C LEU A 191 -12.31 8.81 -10.62
N ALA A 192 -10.98 8.97 -10.66
CA ALA A 192 -10.35 10.06 -11.39
C ALA A 192 -9.10 9.57 -12.14
N LYS A 193 -8.84 10.20 -13.27
CA LYS A 193 -7.59 10.06 -14.04
C LYS A 193 -7.05 11.46 -14.25
N ILE A 194 -6.04 11.83 -13.47
CA ILE A 194 -5.50 13.18 -13.40
C ILE A 194 -4.16 13.22 -14.12
N PRO A 195 -3.93 14.14 -15.09
CA PRO A 195 -2.61 14.31 -15.67
C PRO A 195 -1.62 14.82 -14.62
N THR A 196 -0.40 14.35 -14.67
CA THR A 196 0.67 14.77 -13.76
C THR A 196 1.32 16.09 -14.16
N GLN A 197 1.05 16.56 -15.37
CA GLN A 197 1.50 17.84 -15.91
C GLN A 197 0.33 18.71 -16.29
N GLN A 198 0.45 20.03 -16.06
CA GLN A 198 -0.55 20.98 -16.47
C GLN A 198 -0.75 21.04 -18.01
N TYR A 199 0.34 20.82 -18.74
CA TYR A 199 0.40 20.65 -20.20
C TYR A 199 1.67 19.88 -20.54
N SER A 200 1.70 19.19 -21.68
CA SER A 200 2.88 18.41 -22.09
C SER A 200 3.57 19.01 -23.32
N PRO A 201 4.91 19.31 -23.28
CA PRO A 201 5.75 19.27 -22.09
C PRO A 201 5.53 20.50 -21.20
N GLY A 202 5.49 20.30 -19.89
CA GLY A 202 5.29 21.34 -18.91
C GLY A 202 5.76 20.96 -17.51
N PRO A 203 5.60 21.85 -16.53
CA PRO A 203 5.93 21.52 -15.16
C PRO A 203 4.97 20.44 -14.61
N TYR A 204 5.51 19.61 -13.75
CA TYR A 204 4.68 18.67 -12.99
C TYR A 204 3.84 19.42 -11.98
N LEU A 205 2.61 18.95 -11.81
CA LEU A 205 1.71 19.42 -10.77
C LEU A 205 2.26 19.00 -9.40
N SER A 206 2.08 19.86 -8.42
CA SER A 206 2.35 19.54 -7.02
C SER A 206 1.33 18.56 -6.48
N LEU A 207 1.64 17.93 -5.34
CA LEU A 207 0.69 17.08 -4.60
C LEU A 207 -0.66 17.76 -4.38
N GLN A 208 -0.63 19.04 -3.95
CA GLN A 208 -1.84 19.82 -3.70
C GLN A 208 -2.68 19.97 -4.98
N GLU A 209 -2.05 20.35 -6.10
CA GLU A 209 -2.76 20.57 -7.36
C GLU A 209 -3.41 19.30 -7.90
N VAL A 210 -2.73 18.15 -7.91
CA VAL A 210 -3.33 16.90 -8.42
C VAL A 210 -4.50 16.43 -7.56
N CYS A 211 -4.39 16.57 -6.23
CA CYS A 211 -5.47 16.20 -5.31
C CYS A 211 -6.67 17.15 -5.40
N GLU A 212 -6.42 18.47 -5.49
CA GLU A 212 -7.47 19.46 -5.70
C GLU A 212 -8.19 19.25 -7.04
N TRP A 213 -7.46 18.92 -8.12
CA TRP A 213 -8.09 18.63 -9.42
C TRP A 213 -8.99 17.40 -9.36
N ALA A 214 -8.57 16.35 -8.62
CA ALA A 214 -9.40 15.16 -8.44
C ALA A 214 -10.69 15.50 -7.67
N VAL A 215 -10.56 16.14 -6.50
CA VAL A 215 -11.71 16.42 -5.63
C VAL A 215 -12.64 17.46 -6.24
N SER A 216 -12.11 18.55 -6.83
CA SER A 216 -12.94 19.54 -7.52
C SER A 216 -13.66 18.93 -8.72
N GLY A 217 -12.98 18.09 -9.51
CA GLY A 217 -13.62 17.38 -10.62
C GLY A 217 -14.75 16.45 -10.17
N TRP A 218 -14.61 15.82 -9.01
CA TRP A 218 -15.70 15.03 -8.42
C TRP A 218 -16.84 15.93 -7.93
N MET A 219 -16.54 17.06 -7.32
CA MET A 219 -17.56 18.02 -6.86
C MET A 219 -18.32 18.70 -8.00
N ASP A 220 -17.70 18.82 -9.16
CA ASP A 220 -18.33 19.36 -10.38
C ASP A 220 -19.20 18.33 -11.12
N SER A 221 -19.10 17.03 -10.76
CA SER A 221 -19.89 15.94 -11.35
C SER A 221 -21.02 15.51 -10.42
N ASP A 222 -22.27 15.61 -10.85
CA ASP A 222 -23.44 15.29 -10.01
C ASP A 222 -23.37 13.91 -9.35
N GLY A 223 -22.92 12.87 -10.08
CA GLY A 223 -22.82 11.52 -9.57
C GLY A 223 -21.71 11.35 -8.51
N HIS A 224 -20.53 11.88 -8.79
CA HIS A 224 -19.41 11.81 -7.86
C HIS A 224 -19.66 12.68 -6.61
N ARG A 225 -20.20 13.88 -6.82
CA ARG A 225 -20.61 14.77 -5.73
C ARG A 225 -21.64 14.12 -4.82
N ALA A 226 -22.62 13.40 -5.37
CA ALA A 226 -23.62 12.68 -4.59
C ALA A 226 -22.97 11.62 -3.68
N ASN A 227 -21.91 10.94 -4.13
CA ASN A 227 -21.15 10.04 -3.28
C ASN A 227 -20.42 10.78 -2.16
N ILE A 228 -19.72 11.89 -2.46
CA ILE A 228 -19.01 12.68 -1.43
C ILE A 228 -19.98 13.20 -0.37
N LEU A 229 -21.17 13.66 -0.78
CA LEU A 229 -22.15 14.29 0.10
C LEU A 229 -23.23 13.35 0.63
N GLU A 230 -23.09 12.03 0.44
CA GLU A 230 -24.02 11.04 1.01
C GLU A 230 -23.89 11.01 2.55
N PRO A 231 -24.92 11.40 3.32
CA PRO A 231 -24.81 11.52 4.78
C PRO A 231 -24.70 10.17 5.49
N ARG A 232 -25.11 9.07 4.85
CA ARG A 232 -25.05 7.72 5.43
C ARG A 232 -23.68 7.08 5.33
N TYR A 233 -22.77 7.63 4.51
CA TYR A 233 -21.39 7.16 4.51
C TYR A 233 -20.65 7.61 5.77
N SER A 234 -19.89 6.68 6.34
CA SER A 234 -19.09 6.89 7.56
C SER A 234 -17.63 6.48 7.39
N LYS A 235 -17.32 5.74 6.33
CA LYS A 235 -15.98 5.23 6.03
C LYS A 235 -15.60 5.50 4.59
N THR A 236 -14.29 5.63 4.35
CA THR A 236 -13.72 5.74 3.02
C THR A 236 -12.36 5.05 2.94
N GLY A 237 -11.96 4.68 1.74
CA GLY A 237 -10.59 4.32 1.40
C GLY A 237 -10.25 4.94 0.06
N VAL A 238 -9.03 5.42 -0.09
CA VAL A 238 -8.51 5.96 -1.34
C VAL A 238 -7.32 5.12 -1.78
N GLY A 239 -7.22 4.86 -3.07
CA GLY A 239 -6.09 4.20 -3.69
C GLY A 239 -5.64 4.98 -4.90
N VAL A 240 -4.34 5.19 -5.01
CA VAL A 240 -3.70 5.94 -6.10
C VAL A 240 -2.70 5.02 -6.81
N SER A 241 -2.55 5.16 -8.12
CA SER A 241 -1.47 4.52 -8.87
C SER A 241 -1.04 5.40 -10.03
N PHE A 242 0.29 5.57 -10.20
CA PHE A 242 0.82 6.24 -11.37
C PHE A 242 0.75 5.33 -12.60
N SER A 243 0.49 5.91 -13.77
CA SER A 243 0.69 5.21 -15.05
C SER A 243 2.18 4.91 -15.28
N ASP A 244 2.49 3.89 -16.09
CA ASP A 244 3.87 3.48 -16.40
C ASP A 244 4.79 4.62 -16.87
N GLY A 245 4.24 5.59 -17.60
CA GLY A 245 4.97 6.78 -18.07
C GLY A 245 4.93 7.96 -17.11
N TRP A 246 4.29 7.83 -15.94
CA TRP A 246 4.06 8.92 -14.99
C TRP A 246 3.24 10.10 -15.54
N ASP A 247 2.54 9.89 -16.65
CA ASP A 247 1.72 10.93 -17.30
C ASP A 247 0.40 11.18 -16.56
N TYR A 248 -0.10 10.18 -15.84
CA TYR A 248 -1.38 10.22 -15.14
C TYR A 248 -1.32 9.56 -13.78
N LEU A 249 -2.13 10.08 -12.83
CA LEU A 249 -2.58 9.36 -11.65
C LEU A 249 -3.95 8.74 -11.91
N TYR A 250 -4.09 7.47 -11.60
CA TYR A 250 -5.36 6.77 -11.49
C TYR A 250 -5.76 6.72 -10.03
N ILE A 251 -6.96 7.21 -9.73
CA ILE A 251 -7.43 7.39 -8.35
C ILE A 251 -8.77 6.71 -8.22
N THR A 252 -8.89 5.87 -7.20
CA THR A 252 -10.14 5.24 -6.77
C THR A 252 -10.45 5.69 -5.36
N GLN A 253 -11.66 6.17 -5.11
CA GLN A 253 -12.18 6.37 -3.77
C GLN A 253 -13.40 5.50 -3.57
N ILE A 254 -13.41 4.70 -2.49
CA ILE A 254 -14.53 3.86 -2.09
C ILE A 254 -15.15 4.43 -0.82
N PHE A 255 -16.46 4.48 -0.79
CA PHE A 255 -17.26 4.90 0.36
C PHE A 255 -18.04 3.72 0.91
N GLU A 256 -18.21 3.68 2.22
CA GLU A 256 -19.06 2.69 2.87
C GLU A 256 -19.89 3.32 4.00
N GLY A 257 -21.12 2.86 4.13
CA GLY A 257 -22.03 3.23 5.21
C GLY A 257 -23.11 2.17 5.44
N ALA A 258 -23.97 2.42 6.41
CA ALA A 258 -25.11 1.57 6.70
C ALA A 258 -26.36 2.03 5.91
N TYR A 259 -27.20 1.08 5.54
CA TYR A 259 -28.53 1.37 4.99
C TYR A 259 -29.44 2.02 6.04
#